data_7aab0b4c37b2d9c31c05c7377c6da0cd
#
_entry.id   7aab0b4c37b2d9c31c05c7377c6da0cd
#
_cell.length_a   1.000
_cell.length_b   1.000
_cell.length_c   1.000
_cell.angle_alpha   90.00
_cell.angle_beta   90.00
_cell.angle_gamma   90.00
#
_symmetry.space_group_name_H-M   'P 1'
#
loop_
_entity.id
_entity.type
_entity.pdbx_description
1 polymer ?
#
loop_
_entity_poly.entity_id
_entity_poly.type
_entity_poly.pdbx_seq_one_letter_code
_entity_poly.pdbx_strand_id
1 'polypeptide(L)'
;MISRVQSGKLDRRSIIKAAAAVGVAQLAAPFAITARAADEVKFGLNDPLTGTYAELGKNEQIGCQLAIEQINAKGGILGRKAQLLVEDSTSADTGIAVQKARKLIERDNVDFLLGNVNSAMAIALGQVSNELKRLHVVTGGHTDSVTGTDCHWNVFRVCNTTRMETNSVSKTLFTKYGKKWYFITPDYAFGHTLQQGFEASLKQFGGTEVGASLTPLGASDFSSYLIQAQAAGPDVIIFLLAGQDMVNALKQAVQFGLDKRFHIAGAQQELEVLEGLPPEARIGTWVFEWYWLQPDVPHVKEFVADIRKVNGGKVPTARHWFGYVAAWTCALVANEQKTLDPVKLAKALENFKLPPEIALMPYDTFYRAGDHQLMPTLYVGNAIEKGSDPEDLFKVDERVKGVDAALPVAETGCRLSWPA
;
A
#
# COMPACT_ATOMS: atom_id res chain seq x y z
N MET A 1 77.36 -28.24 -24.52
CA MET A 1 77.38 -29.72 -24.40
C MET A 1 75.90 -30.13 -24.18
N ILE A 2 75.39 -30.85 -25.20
CA ILE A 2 73.97 -31.26 -25.29
C ILE A 2 73.90 -32.67 -24.74
N SER A 3 73.05 -32.91 -23.71
CA SER A 3 72.72 -34.24 -23.19
C SER A 3 71.29 -34.59 -23.54
N ARG A 4 71.13 -35.61 -24.40
CA ARG A 4 69.90 -36.24 -24.85
C ARG A 4 69.24 -37.03 -23.70
N VAL A 5 67.98 -36.85 -23.49
CA VAL A 5 67.14 -37.76 -22.66
C VAL A 5 66.38 -38.69 -23.63
N GLN A 6 66.57 -39.99 -23.44
CA GLN A 6 65.92 -41.06 -24.20
C GLN A 6 64.49 -41.26 -23.75
N SER A 7 63.58 -41.39 -24.74
CA SER A 7 62.17 -41.77 -24.55
C SER A 7 62.05 -43.30 -24.38
N GLY A 8 61.68 -43.77 -23.20
CA GLY A 8 61.27 -45.15 -22.93
C GLY A 8 59.80 -45.34 -23.31
N LYS A 9 59.52 -46.19 -24.30
CA LYS A 9 58.18 -46.68 -24.66
C LYS A 9 57.69 -47.66 -23.60
N LEU A 10 56.62 -47.39 -22.96
CA LEU A 10 55.90 -48.32 -22.09
C LEU A 10 55.05 -49.29 -22.92
N ASP A 11 55.35 -50.58 -22.72
CA ASP A 11 54.72 -51.71 -23.42
C ASP A 11 53.32 -51.96 -22.90
N ARG A 12 52.35 -52.15 -23.83
CA ARG A 12 50.91 -52.40 -23.56
C ARG A 12 50.66 -53.67 -22.78
N ARG A 13 51.61 -54.54 -22.53
CA ARG A 13 51.46 -55.79 -21.75
C ARG A 13 51.60 -55.58 -20.22
N SER A 14 52.16 -54.47 -19.78
CA SER A 14 52.36 -54.17 -18.35
C SER A 14 51.12 -53.55 -17.67
N ILE A 15 50.15 -53.12 -18.48
CA ILE A 15 48.95 -52.47 -17.99
C ILE A 15 47.83 -53.49 -17.60
N ILE A 16 47.89 -54.72 -18.08
CA ILE A 16 46.87 -55.75 -17.89
C ILE A 16 47.05 -56.58 -16.60
N LYS A 17 48.17 -56.51 -15.93
CA LYS A 17 48.47 -57.33 -14.73
C LYS A 17 48.26 -56.60 -13.39
N ALA A 18 47.86 -55.34 -13.39
CA ALA A 18 47.59 -54.56 -12.16
C ALA A 18 46.09 -54.38 -11.85
N ALA A 19 45.19 -55.05 -12.58
CA ALA A 19 43.73 -54.85 -12.44
C ALA A 19 42.98 -56.03 -11.74
N ALA A 20 43.69 -56.86 -10.98
CA ALA A 20 43.06 -58.03 -10.37
C ALA A 20 43.39 -58.18 -8.88
N ALA A 21 43.30 -57.18 -8.09
CA ALA A 21 43.27 -57.27 -6.63
C ALA A 21 42.86 -55.94 -5.97
N VAL A 22 41.67 -55.40 -6.25
CA VAL A 22 41.04 -54.42 -5.33
C VAL A 22 39.59 -54.89 -5.13
N GLY A 23 39.33 -55.37 -3.92
CA GLY A 23 38.02 -55.83 -3.53
C GLY A 23 36.95 -54.74 -3.64
N VAL A 24 35.76 -55.18 -4.03
CA VAL A 24 34.53 -54.36 -4.06
C VAL A 24 34.19 -53.93 -2.65
N ALA A 25 34.69 -52.74 -2.23
CA ALA A 25 34.06 -51.93 -1.20
C ALA A 25 33.05 -51.02 -1.90
N GLN A 26 31.81 -51.45 -1.98
CA GLN A 26 30.70 -50.55 -2.29
C GLN A 26 30.63 -49.52 -1.14
N LEU A 27 31.34 -48.42 -1.27
CA LEU A 27 31.02 -47.20 -0.55
C LEU A 27 29.67 -46.74 -1.09
N ALA A 28 28.60 -47.01 -0.31
CA ALA A 28 27.36 -46.31 -0.43
C ALA A 28 27.66 -44.82 -0.14
N ALA A 29 28.05 -44.06 -1.16
CA ALA A 29 28.03 -42.61 -1.12
C ALA A 29 26.53 -42.26 -0.85
N PRO A 30 26.21 -41.57 0.22
CA PRO A 30 24.87 -41.04 0.34
C PRO A 30 24.65 -40.20 -0.94
N PHE A 31 23.64 -40.57 -1.72
CA PHE A 31 23.12 -39.66 -2.72
C PHE A 31 22.76 -38.38 -1.95
N ALA A 32 23.67 -37.41 -1.97
CA ALA A 32 23.32 -36.05 -1.66
C ALA A 32 22.29 -35.69 -2.77
N ILE A 33 21.01 -35.89 -2.43
CA ILE A 33 19.94 -35.21 -3.12
C ILE A 33 20.31 -33.76 -2.92
N THR A 34 20.95 -33.15 -3.91
CA THR A 34 20.99 -31.70 -3.99
C THR A 34 19.55 -31.29 -4.02
N ALA A 35 19.03 -30.88 -2.85
CA ALA A 35 17.74 -30.26 -2.76
C ALA A 35 17.79 -29.12 -3.81
N ARG A 36 17.07 -29.32 -4.91
CA ARG A 36 16.86 -28.29 -5.91
C ARG A 36 16.37 -27.11 -5.07
N ALA A 37 17.09 -25.99 -5.08
CA ALA A 37 16.69 -24.82 -4.33
C ALA A 37 15.19 -24.63 -4.63
N ALA A 38 14.35 -24.75 -3.61
CA ALA A 38 12.92 -24.63 -3.81
C ALA A 38 12.70 -23.26 -4.43
N ASP A 39 12.00 -23.21 -5.58
CA ASP A 39 11.75 -21.96 -6.28
C ASP A 39 11.21 -20.94 -5.27
N GLU A 40 11.73 -19.71 -5.30
CA GLU A 40 11.29 -18.65 -4.38
C GLU A 40 9.81 -18.33 -4.59
N VAL A 41 9.13 -17.87 -3.55
CA VAL A 41 7.79 -17.27 -3.66
C VAL A 41 7.96 -15.79 -3.97
N LYS A 42 7.44 -15.34 -5.10
CA LYS A 42 7.70 -14.01 -5.64
C LYS A 42 6.53 -13.07 -5.42
N PHE A 43 6.82 -11.91 -4.88
CA PHE A 43 5.92 -10.77 -4.78
C PHE A 43 6.31 -9.75 -5.86
N GLY A 44 5.34 -9.26 -6.61
CA GLY A 44 5.52 -8.16 -7.54
C GLY A 44 4.87 -6.90 -6.99
N LEU A 45 5.66 -5.90 -6.66
CA LEU A 45 5.16 -4.58 -6.28
C LEU A 45 5.18 -3.67 -7.52
N ASN A 46 4.02 -3.12 -7.86
CA ASN A 46 3.86 -2.17 -8.94
C ASN A 46 3.37 -0.84 -8.35
N ASP A 47 4.31 0.05 -8.03
CA ASP A 47 4.05 1.31 -7.34
C ASP A 47 4.78 2.50 -7.97
N PRO A 48 4.30 3.74 -7.76
CA PRO A 48 4.95 4.92 -8.27
C PRO A 48 6.24 5.20 -7.49
N LEU A 49 7.39 5.07 -8.15
CA LEU A 49 8.70 5.45 -7.62
C LEU A 49 9.17 6.79 -8.22
N THR A 50 8.41 7.32 -9.16
CA THR A 50 8.64 8.62 -9.81
C THR A 50 7.33 9.44 -9.90
N GLY A 51 7.46 10.78 -9.99
CA GLY A 51 6.34 11.72 -10.08
C GLY A 51 5.73 12.11 -8.73
N THR A 52 4.49 12.62 -8.75
CA THR A 52 3.78 13.21 -7.60
C THR A 52 3.67 12.29 -6.39
N TYR A 53 3.57 10.98 -6.59
CA TYR A 53 3.39 9.97 -5.55
C TYR A 53 4.65 9.16 -5.23
N ALA A 54 5.82 9.62 -5.72
CA ALA A 54 7.07 8.87 -5.58
C ALA A 54 7.44 8.54 -4.12
N GLU A 55 7.24 9.47 -3.20
CA GLU A 55 7.55 9.25 -1.78
C GLU A 55 6.61 8.21 -1.17
N LEU A 56 5.32 8.24 -1.54
CA LEU A 56 4.31 7.30 -1.05
C LEU A 56 4.64 5.87 -1.49
N GLY A 57 4.91 5.66 -2.78
CA GLY A 57 5.28 4.34 -3.31
C GLY A 57 6.59 3.80 -2.75
N LYS A 58 7.59 4.66 -2.51
CA LYS A 58 8.85 4.25 -1.86
C LYS A 58 8.61 3.77 -0.43
N ASN A 59 7.75 4.42 0.32
CA ASN A 59 7.42 4.02 1.69
C ASN A 59 6.63 2.71 1.71
N GLU A 60 5.71 2.46 0.75
CA GLU A 60 5.08 1.16 0.57
C GLU A 60 6.10 0.06 0.23
N GLN A 61 7.08 0.35 -0.63
CA GLN A 61 8.18 -0.57 -0.94
C GLN A 61 9.00 -0.93 0.32
N ILE A 62 9.35 0.06 1.16
CA ILE A 62 10.09 -0.18 2.41
C ILE A 62 9.29 -1.09 3.35
N GLY A 63 7.99 -0.84 3.50
CA GLY A 63 7.10 -1.69 4.30
C GLY A 63 7.02 -3.13 3.78
N CYS A 64 6.87 -3.31 2.45
CA CYS A 64 6.92 -4.63 1.82
C CYS A 64 8.25 -5.34 2.07
N GLN A 65 9.37 -4.63 1.89
CA GLN A 65 10.71 -5.19 2.07
C GLN A 65 10.92 -5.68 3.51
N LEU A 66 10.54 -4.88 4.50
CA LEU A 66 10.61 -5.28 5.91
C LEU A 66 9.77 -6.55 6.18
N ALA A 67 8.55 -6.61 5.64
CA ALA A 67 7.71 -7.80 5.77
C ALA A 67 8.39 -9.04 5.15
N ILE A 68 8.94 -8.93 3.94
CA ILE A 68 9.65 -10.03 3.27
C ILE A 68 10.85 -10.52 4.09
N GLU A 69 11.62 -9.62 4.68
CA GLU A 69 12.75 -9.97 5.55
C GLU A 69 12.27 -10.74 6.80
N GLN A 70 11.22 -10.27 7.46
CA GLN A 70 10.64 -10.93 8.62
C GLN A 70 9.97 -12.28 8.27
N ILE A 71 9.29 -12.38 7.14
CA ILE A 71 8.72 -13.63 6.62
C ILE A 71 9.85 -14.67 6.41
N ASN A 72 10.94 -14.25 5.78
CA ASN A 72 12.09 -15.13 5.56
C ASN A 72 12.77 -15.55 6.87
N ALA A 73 12.88 -14.66 7.84
CA ALA A 73 13.42 -14.98 9.16
C ALA A 73 12.55 -16.00 9.92
N LYS A 74 11.23 -16.04 9.65
CA LYS A 74 10.28 -17.01 10.22
C LYS A 74 10.15 -18.32 9.40
N GLY A 75 11.02 -18.55 8.41
CA GLY A 75 11.04 -19.79 7.61
C GLY A 75 10.38 -19.67 6.23
N GLY A 76 9.99 -18.48 5.82
CA GLY A 76 9.44 -18.19 4.49
C GLY A 76 7.98 -18.59 4.31
N ILE A 77 7.61 -18.81 3.06
CA ILE A 77 6.26 -19.24 2.66
C ILE A 77 6.33 -20.68 2.19
N LEU A 78 5.61 -21.58 2.85
CA LEU A 78 5.66 -23.03 2.55
C LEU A 78 7.09 -23.60 2.59
N GLY A 79 7.96 -23.08 3.48
CA GLY A 79 9.37 -23.44 3.56
C GLY A 79 10.26 -22.88 2.44
N ARG A 80 9.74 -21.99 1.61
CA ARG A 80 10.42 -21.33 0.49
C ARG A 80 10.73 -19.87 0.84
N LYS A 81 11.87 -19.35 0.39
CA LYS A 81 12.18 -17.93 0.55
C LYS A 81 11.21 -17.06 -0.23
N ALA A 82 10.80 -15.95 0.36
CA ALA A 82 10.05 -14.89 -0.30
C ALA A 82 11.02 -13.88 -0.94
N GLN A 83 10.68 -13.37 -2.14
CA GLN A 83 11.42 -12.36 -2.88
C GLN A 83 10.48 -11.24 -3.30
N LEU A 84 10.91 -9.97 -3.20
CA LEU A 84 10.20 -8.81 -3.71
C LEU A 84 10.82 -8.37 -5.04
N LEU A 85 9.99 -8.28 -6.08
CA LEU A 85 10.31 -7.66 -7.37
C LEU A 85 9.54 -6.35 -7.47
N VAL A 86 10.20 -5.28 -7.87
CA VAL A 86 9.62 -3.92 -7.88
C VAL A 86 9.67 -3.34 -9.27
N GLU A 87 8.55 -2.74 -9.70
CA GLU A 87 8.43 -2.01 -10.95
C GLU A 87 7.84 -0.62 -10.69
N ASP A 88 8.47 0.40 -11.27
CA ASP A 88 7.96 1.77 -11.23
C ASP A 88 6.76 1.91 -12.15
N SER A 89 5.59 2.16 -11.58
CA SER A 89 4.35 2.42 -12.32
C SER A 89 4.26 3.85 -12.84
N THR A 90 5.17 4.73 -12.43
CA THR A 90 4.99 6.19 -12.47
C THR A 90 3.75 6.64 -11.66
N SER A 91 3.51 7.96 -11.58
CA SER A 91 2.36 8.48 -10.81
C SER A 91 1.09 8.70 -11.64
N ALA A 92 1.18 8.77 -12.98
CA ALA A 92 0.08 9.25 -13.81
C ALA A 92 -0.22 8.39 -15.06
N ASP A 93 0.72 7.56 -15.54
CA ASP A 93 0.54 6.79 -16.77
C ASP A 93 0.04 5.37 -16.49
N THR A 94 -1.28 5.17 -16.59
CA THR A 94 -1.92 3.85 -16.40
C THR A 94 -1.43 2.81 -17.40
N GLY A 95 -1.03 3.21 -18.62
CA GLY A 95 -0.49 2.29 -19.63
C GLY A 95 0.84 1.68 -19.19
N ILE A 96 1.74 2.49 -18.61
CA ILE A 96 2.99 2.02 -18.04
C ILE A 96 2.72 1.05 -16.87
N ALA A 97 1.82 1.42 -15.95
CA ALA A 97 1.47 0.56 -14.81
C ALA A 97 0.96 -0.82 -15.27
N VAL A 98 0.06 -0.87 -16.26
CA VAL A 98 -0.46 -2.12 -16.86
C VAL A 98 0.66 -2.94 -17.50
N GLN A 99 1.54 -2.31 -18.29
CA GLN A 99 2.66 -2.99 -18.93
C GLN A 99 3.61 -3.64 -17.89
N LYS A 100 3.89 -2.90 -16.79
CA LYS A 100 4.74 -3.37 -15.70
C LYS A 100 4.07 -4.51 -14.89
N ALA A 101 2.76 -4.43 -14.65
CA ALA A 101 2.03 -5.51 -14.00
C ALA A 101 2.03 -6.79 -14.85
N ARG A 102 1.80 -6.69 -16.16
CA ARG A 102 1.92 -7.84 -17.08
C ARG A 102 3.34 -8.42 -17.08
N LYS A 103 4.38 -7.58 -17.09
CA LYS A 103 5.75 -8.04 -16.96
C LYS A 103 5.98 -8.85 -15.69
N LEU A 104 5.55 -8.34 -14.53
CA LEU A 104 5.68 -9.05 -13.26
C LEU A 104 4.98 -10.41 -13.29
N ILE A 105 3.76 -10.49 -13.86
CA ILE A 105 2.96 -11.72 -13.84
C ILE A 105 3.39 -12.71 -14.93
N GLU A 106 3.51 -12.28 -16.18
CA GLU A 106 3.70 -13.15 -17.34
C GLU A 106 5.17 -13.54 -17.53
N ARG A 107 6.10 -12.62 -17.28
CA ARG A 107 7.53 -12.82 -17.52
C ARG A 107 8.29 -13.24 -16.27
N ASP A 108 8.07 -12.49 -15.16
CA ASP A 108 8.82 -12.70 -13.93
C ASP A 108 8.15 -13.75 -13.03
N ASN A 109 6.92 -14.19 -13.39
CA ASN A 109 6.12 -15.23 -12.74
C ASN A 109 5.95 -14.98 -11.23
N VAL A 110 5.48 -13.78 -10.84
CA VAL A 110 5.16 -13.48 -9.45
C VAL A 110 3.96 -14.30 -9.00
N ASP A 111 3.97 -14.76 -7.75
CA ASP A 111 2.85 -15.47 -7.13
C ASP A 111 1.77 -14.49 -6.66
N PHE A 112 2.19 -13.29 -6.22
CA PHE A 112 1.33 -12.22 -5.71
C PHE A 112 1.64 -10.90 -6.40
N LEU A 113 0.59 -10.12 -6.70
CA LEU A 113 0.71 -8.73 -7.15
C LEU A 113 0.35 -7.80 -5.99
N LEU A 114 1.16 -6.77 -5.75
CA LEU A 114 0.93 -5.72 -4.75
C LEU A 114 0.92 -4.34 -5.43
N GLY A 115 0.28 -3.37 -4.80
CA GLY A 115 0.18 -1.98 -5.29
C GLY A 115 -1.23 -1.70 -5.83
N ASN A 116 -1.57 -0.56 -6.27
CA ASN A 116 -0.87 0.67 -6.55
C ASN A 116 -1.40 1.84 -5.70
N VAL A 117 -0.61 2.90 -5.54
CA VAL A 117 -1.05 4.16 -4.89
C VAL A 117 -2.11 4.89 -5.71
N ASN A 118 -1.95 4.97 -7.03
CA ASN A 118 -2.91 5.68 -7.91
C ASN A 118 -4.18 4.84 -8.12
N SER A 119 -5.34 5.41 -7.77
CA SER A 119 -6.64 4.72 -7.83
C SER A 119 -7.03 4.23 -9.23
N ALA A 120 -6.75 4.99 -10.28
CA ALA A 120 -7.03 4.56 -11.67
C ALA A 120 -6.14 3.38 -12.08
N MET A 121 -4.87 3.39 -11.64
CA MET A 121 -3.95 2.27 -11.85
C MET A 121 -4.39 1.05 -11.05
N ALA A 122 -4.80 1.20 -9.80
CA ALA A 122 -5.27 0.10 -8.97
C ALA A 122 -6.47 -0.63 -9.60
N ILE A 123 -7.43 0.10 -10.20
CA ILE A 123 -8.53 -0.48 -10.99
C ILE A 123 -7.97 -1.29 -12.18
N ALA A 124 -7.10 -0.68 -12.97
CA ALA A 124 -6.53 -1.34 -14.16
C ALA A 124 -5.69 -2.58 -13.80
N LEU A 125 -4.92 -2.52 -12.72
CA LEU A 125 -4.15 -3.67 -12.20
C LEU A 125 -5.09 -4.78 -11.69
N GLY A 126 -6.22 -4.42 -11.08
CA GLY A 126 -7.27 -5.35 -10.69
C GLY A 126 -7.78 -6.17 -11.88
N GLN A 127 -8.06 -5.50 -13.01
CA GLN A 127 -8.47 -6.15 -14.26
C GLN A 127 -7.38 -7.09 -14.80
N VAL A 128 -6.12 -6.63 -14.87
CA VAL A 128 -4.98 -7.44 -15.35
C VAL A 128 -4.76 -8.66 -14.46
N SER A 129 -4.77 -8.49 -13.15
CA SER A 129 -4.58 -9.59 -12.20
C SER A 129 -5.71 -10.61 -12.25
N ASN A 130 -6.95 -10.16 -12.48
CA ASN A 130 -8.11 -11.04 -12.67
C ASN A 130 -8.00 -11.84 -13.98
N GLU A 131 -7.65 -11.20 -15.09
CA GLU A 131 -7.39 -11.86 -16.37
C GLU A 131 -6.33 -12.97 -16.23
N LEU A 132 -5.22 -12.63 -15.55
CA LEU A 132 -4.05 -13.51 -15.39
C LEU A 132 -4.14 -14.40 -14.14
N LYS A 133 -5.26 -14.38 -13.42
CA LYS A 133 -5.56 -15.20 -12.22
C LYS A 133 -4.44 -15.12 -11.17
N ARG A 134 -4.08 -13.92 -10.75
CA ARG A 134 -3.13 -13.67 -9.63
C ARG A 134 -3.84 -12.98 -8.49
N LEU A 135 -3.54 -13.41 -7.27
CA LEU A 135 -3.99 -12.68 -6.09
C LEU A 135 -3.35 -11.29 -6.09
N HIS A 136 -4.17 -10.26 -5.96
CA HIS A 136 -3.74 -8.86 -5.95
C HIS A 136 -4.19 -8.20 -4.65
N VAL A 137 -3.24 -7.61 -3.92
CA VAL A 137 -3.51 -6.83 -2.73
C VAL A 137 -3.18 -5.37 -3.01
N VAL A 138 -4.22 -4.55 -3.13
CA VAL A 138 -4.11 -3.11 -3.38
C VAL A 138 -3.66 -2.41 -2.10
N THR A 139 -2.61 -1.63 -2.19
CA THR A 139 -2.00 -0.93 -1.05
C THR A 139 -2.58 0.46 -0.85
N GLY A 140 -2.63 1.30 -1.90
CA GLY A 140 -2.95 2.72 -1.78
C GLY A 140 -4.02 3.25 -2.73
N GLY A 141 -4.70 2.41 -3.49
CA GLY A 141 -5.78 2.82 -4.40
C GLY A 141 -7.12 3.00 -3.68
N HIS A 142 -7.40 4.21 -3.19
CA HIS A 142 -8.49 4.51 -2.26
C HIS A 142 -9.89 4.59 -2.88
N THR A 143 -10.03 4.84 -4.21
CA THR A 143 -11.36 5.00 -4.82
C THR A 143 -12.31 3.87 -4.42
N ASP A 144 -13.56 4.18 -4.13
CA ASP A 144 -14.58 3.19 -3.76
C ASP A 144 -14.71 2.07 -4.79
N SER A 145 -14.45 2.37 -6.07
CA SER A 145 -14.62 1.42 -7.19
C SER A 145 -13.79 0.15 -7.06
N VAL A 146 -12.56 0.20 -6.51
CA VAL A 146 -11.64 -0.96 -6.42
C VAL A 146 -12.29 -2.16 -5.72
N THR A 147 -12.99 -1.94 -4.62
CA THR A 147 -13.75 -2.96 -3.87
C THR A 147 -15.27 -2.73 -3.97
N GLY A 148 -15.67 -1.91 -4.96
CA GLY A 148 -17.05 -1.60 -5.31
C GLY A 148 -17.38 -2.11 -6.71
N THR A 149 -17.71 -1.18 -7.63
CA THR A 149 -18.15 -1.52 -9.00
C THR A 149 -17.12 -2.27 -9.83
N ASP A 150 -15.83 -2.11 -9.54
CA ASP A 150 -14.71 -2.75 -10.24
C ASP A 150 -14.08 -3.89 -9.40
N CYS A 151 -14.80 -4.42 -8.43
CA CYS A 151 -14.31 -5.51 -7.60
C CYS A 151 -14.12 -6.81 -8.38
N HIS A 152 -13.08 -7.55 -8.03
CA HIS A 152 -12.80 -8.88 -8.58
C HIS A 152 -12.54 -9.89 -7.45
N TRP A 153 -12.81 -11.16 -7.72
CA TRP A 153 -12.66 -12.26 -6.76
C TRP A 153 -11.22 -12.39 -6.19
N ASN A 154 -10.22 -11.93 -6.94
CA ASN A 154 -8.80 -12.02 -6.62
C ASN A 154 -8.19 -10.71 -6.08
N VAL A 155 -9.00 -9.65 -5.94
CA VAL A 155 -8.53 -8.33 -5.50
C VAL A 155 -8.97 -8.06 -4.08
N PHE A 156 -8.00 -7.76 -3.22
CA PHE A 156 -8.18 -7.35 -1.82
C PHE A 156 -7.54 -5.99 -1.63
N ARG A 157 -8.03 -5.17 -0.69
CA ARG A 157 -7.49 -3.85 -0.46
C ARG A 157 -7.18 -3.59 1.01
N VAL A 158 -5.96 -3.09 1.28
CA VAL A 158 -5.49 -2.73 2.63
C VAL A 158 -5.94 -1.34 3.03
N CYS A 159 -5.72 -0.33 2.18
CA CYS A 159 -6.09 1.05 2.49
C CYS A 159 -7.61 1.24 2.60
N ASN A 160 -8.04 2.35 3.19
CA ASN A 160 -9.45 2.71 3.32
C ASN A 160 -10.11 2.99 1.96
N THR A 161 -11.42 2.94 1.90
CA THR A 161 -12.18 3.51 0.79
C THR A 161 -12.32 5.02 0.97
N THR A 162 -12.49 5.75 -0.13
CA THR A 162 -12.79 7.19 -0.07
C THR A 162 -14.06 7.47 0.75
N ARG A 163 -15.04 6.57 0.72
CA ARG A 163 -16.26 6.68 1.53
C ARG A 163 -15.99 6.47 3.02
N MET A 164 -15.11 5.55 3.40
CA MET A 164 -14.73 5.37 4.80
C MET A 164 -14.10 6.64 5.37
N GLU A 165 -13.22 7.27 4.63
CA GLU A 165 -12.55 8.51 5.02
C GLU A 165 -13.56 9.65 5.17
N THR A 166 -14.40 9.89 4.17
CA THR A 166 -15.36 10.98 4.19
C THR A 166 -16.43 10.79 5.30
N ASN A 167 -16.91 9.57 5.51
CA ASN A 167 -17.87 9.26 6.56
C ASN A 167 -17.29 9.51 7.96
N SER A 168 -15.98 9.25 8.16
CA SER A 168 -15.35 9.41 9.48
C SER A 168 -15.20 10.87 9.91
N VAL A 169 -15.00 11.81 8.99
CA VAL A 169 -14.69 13.22 9.32
C VAL A 169 -15.84 14.20 9.07
N SER A 170 -16.73 13.89 8.14
CA SER A 170 -17.74 14.85 7.66
C SER A 170 -18.64 15.43 8.76
N LYS A 171 -19.08 14.59 9.73
CA LYS A 171 -19.91 15.05 10.84
C LYS A 171 -19.18 16.07 11.71
N THR A 172 -17.92 15.83 11.99
CA THR A 172 -17.05 16.72 12.76
C THR A 172 -16.87 18.06 12.03
N LEU A 173 -16.59 18.03 10.72
CA LEU A 173 -16.46 19.24 9.91
C LEU A 173 -17.74 20.05 9.91
N PHE A 174 -18.87 19.41 9.64
CA PHE A 174 -20.18 20.07 9.60
C PHE A 174 -20.59 20.71 10.91
N THR A 175 -20.37 20.04 12.04
CA THR A 175 -20.84 20.52 13.36
C THR A 175 -19.92 21.55 13.98
N LYS A 176 -18.60 21.45 13.75
CA LYS A 176 -17.63 22.34 14.38
C LYS A 176 -17.27 23.57 13.53
N TYR A 177 -17.21 23.41 12.22
CA TYR A 177 -16.57 24.41 11.36
C TYR A 177 -17.49 25.07 10.35
N GLY A 178 -18.66 24.50 10.06
CA GLY A 178 -19.68 25.15 9.25
C GLY A 178 -20.25 24.31 8.12
N LYS A 179 -21.19 24.90 7.39
CA LYS A 179 -22.11 24.19 6.49
C LYS A 179 -21.88 24.46 5.01
N LYS A 180 -21.03 25.42 4.68
CA LYS A 180 -20.69 25.82 3.31
C LYS A 180 -19.30 25.29 2.96
N TRP A 181 -19.24 24.34 2.06
CA TRP A 181 -17.97 23.71 1.70
C TRP A 181 -17.57 24.02 0.25
N TYR A 182 -16.29 24.21 0.04
CA TYR A 182 -15.67 24.33 -1.27
C TYR A 182 -14.63 23.21 -1.45
N PHE A 183 -14.60 22.56 -2.63
CA PHE A 183 -13.72 21.44 -2.89
C PHE A 183 -12.58 21.81 -3.83
N ILE A 184 -11.35 21.36 -3.52
CA ILE A 184 -10.20 21.38 -4.42
C ILE A 184 -9.88 19.91 -4.72
N THR A 185 -10.23 19.47 -5.94
CA THR A 185 -10.36 18.06 -6.31
C THR A 185 -9.42 17.71 -7.44
N PRO A 186 -8.54 16.69 -7.28
CA PRO A 186 -7.72 16.21 -8.40
C PRO A 186 -8.61 15.48 -9.40
N ASP A 187 -8.43 15.77 -10.70
CA ASP A 187 -9.29 15.32 -11.80
C ASP A 187 -9.01 13.87 -12.20
N TYR A 188 -9.22 12.92 -11.28
CA TYR A 188 -9.17 11.48 -11.52
C TYR A 188 -9.97 10.69 -10.47
N ALA A 189 -10.03 9.35 -10.60
CA ALA A 189 -10.92 8.48 -9.81
C ALA A 189 -10.90 8.70 -8.29
N PHE A 190 -9.75 8.96 -7.69
CA PHE A 190 -9.61 9.25 -6.26
C PHE A 190 -10.35 10.53 -5.85
N GLY A 191 -10.05 11.65 -6.52
CA GLY A 191 -10.66 12.94 -6.22
C GLY A 191 -12.17 12.93 -6.41
N HIS A 192 -12.63 12.34 -7.50
CA HIS A 192 -14.06 12.26 -7.82
C HIS A 192 -14.84 11.49 -6.76
N THR A 193 -14.34 10.33 -6.30
CA THR A 193 -15.05 9.54 -5.27
C THR A 193 -14.97 10.17 -3.88
N LEU A 194 -13.88 10.87 -3.54
CA LEU A 194 -13.82 11.68 -2.32
C LEU A 194 -14.85 12.80 -2.34
N GLN A 195 -14.91 13.59 -3.42
CA GLN A 195 -15.87 14.67 -3.54
C GLN A 195 -17.30 14.15 -3.42
N GLN A 196 -17.66 13.10 -4.14
CA GLN A 196 -18.97 12.44 -4.04
C GLN A 196 -19.29 11.99 -2.61
N GLY A 197 -18.30 11.47 -1.87
CA GLY A 197 -18.46 11.08 -0.47
C GLY A 197 -18.79 12.27 0.43
N PHE A 198 -18.10 13.38 0.28
CA PHE A 198 -18.37 14.61 1.02
C PHE A 198 -19.70 15.25 0.62
N GLU A 199 -20.03 15.31 -0.66
CA GLU A 199 -21.32 15.80 -1.17
C GLU A 199 -22.49 15.01 -0.58
N ALA A 200 -22.39 13.69 -0.54
CA ALA A 200 -23.41 12.83 0.07
C ALA A 200 -23.61 13.13 1.55
N SER A 201 -22.50 13.27 2.30
CA SER A 201 -22.53 13.63 3.72
C SER A 201 -23.09 15.04 3.92
N LEU A 202 -22.65 16.01 3.13
CA LEU A 202 -23.10 17.39 3.19
C LEU A 202 -24.62 17.50 2.95
N LYS A 203 -25.11 16.79 1.93
CA LYS A 203 -26.54 16.70 1.63
C LYS A 203 -27.33 16.06 2.78
N GLN A 204 -26.81 14.98 3.37
CA GLN A 204 -27.44 14.31 4.52
C GLN A 204 -27.58 15.24 5.73
N PHE A 205 -26.58 16.09 5.99
CA PHE A 205 -26.58 17.01 7.12
C PHE A 205 -27.29 18.34 6.82
N GLY A 206 -27.70 18.60 5.60
CA GLY A 206 -28.39 19.85 5.19
C GLY A 206 -27.42 21.03 5.01
N GLY A 207 -26.20 20.76 4.56
CA GLY A 207 -25.20 21.75 4.18
C GLY A 207 -25.26 22.12 2.69
N THR A 208 -24.34 22.96 2.25
CA THR A 208 -24.29 23.51 0.91
C THR A 208 -22.88 23.45 0.33
N GLU A 209 -22.73 22.85 -0.83
CA GLU A 209 -21.56 23.04 -1.66
C GLU A 209 -21.64 24.42 -2.32
N VAL A 210 -20.61 25.25 -2.08
CA VAL A 210 -20.54 26.60 -2.65
C VAL A 210 -19.66 26.67 -3.89
N GLY A 211 -19.03 25.56 -4.27
CA GLY A 211 -18.25 25.38 -5.48
C GLY A 211 -17.18 24.31 -5.38
N ALA A 212 -16.60 23.97 -6.51
CA ALA A 212 -15.49 23.04 -6.63
C ALA A 212 -14.54 23.45 -7.74
N SER A 213 -13.25 23.11 -7.61
CA SER A 213 -12.25 23.24 -8.65
C SER A 213 -11.61 21.89 -8.94
N LEU A 214 -11.59 21.48 -10.20
CA LEU A 214 -10.84 20.31 -10.66
C LEU A 214 -9.40 20.73 -10.98
N THR A 215 -8.43 19.99 -10.48
CA THR A 215 -7.00 20.23 -10.67
C THR A 215 -6.34 19.06 -11.38
N PRO A 216 -5.43 19.29 -12.33
CA PRO A 216 -4.68 18.19 -12.93
C PRO A 216 -3.73 17.56 -11.90
N LEU A 217 -3.50 16.23 -12.01
CA LEU A 217 -2.49 15.54 -11.22
C LEU A 217 -1.09 16.07 -11.60
N GLY A 218 -0.27 16.38 -10.58
CA GLY A 218 1.06 16.95 -10.75
C GLY A 218 1.07 18.49 -10.89
N ALA A 219 0.01 19.15 -10.44
CA ALA A 219 -0.05 20.62 -10.44
C ALA A 219 0.97 21.21 -9.48
N SER A 220 1.70 22.23 -9.94
CA SER A 220 2.63 23.01 -9.10
C SER A 220 2.06 24.34 -8.63
N ASP A 221 1.09 24.89 -9.37
CA ASP A 221 0.45 26.17 -9.10
C ASP A 221 -1.05 25.98 -8.85
N PHE A 222 -1.48 26.33 -7.64
CA PHE A 222 -2.87 26.25 -7.17
C PHE A 222 -3.52 27.64 -7.05
N SER A 223 -2.81 28.72 -7.39
CA SER A 223 -3.24 30.10 -7.15
C SER A 223 -4.63 30.41 -7.68
N SER A 224 -4.95 30.03 -8.93
CA SER A 224 -6.25 30.28 -9.53
C SER A 224 -7.40 29.53 -8.81
N TYR A 225 -7.17 28.29 -8.37
CA TYR A 225 -8.15 27.47 -7.64
C TYR A 225 -8.39 28.06 -6.25
N LEU A 226 -7.34 28.50 -5.56
CA LEU A 226 -7.41 29.13 -4.24
C LEU A 226 -8.15 30.48 -4.27
N ILE A 227 -7.95 31.29 -5.32
CA ILE A 227 -8.69 32.54 -5.53
C ILE A 227 -10.18 32.26 -5.75
N GLN A 228 -10.54 31.22 -6.53
CA GLN A 228 -11.93 30.81 -6.72
C GLN A 228 -12.56 30.35 -5.42
N ALA A 229 -11.86 29.52 -4.65
CA ALA A 229 -12.31 29.07 -3.33
C ALA A 229 -12.57 30.27 -2.38
N GLN A 230 -11.64 31.23 -2.34
CA GLN A 230 -11.78 32.46 -1.55
C GLN A 230 -13.01 33.28 -1.96
N ALA A 231 -13.24 33.43 -3.27
CA ALA A 231 -14.36 34.22 -3.81
C ALA A 231 -15.71 33.58 -3.51
N ALA A 232 -15.79 32.25 -3.42
CA ALA A 232 -17.01 31.51 -3.07
C ALA A 232 -17.45 31.68 -1.62
N GLY A 233 -16.56 32.13 -0.73
CA GLY A 233 -16.86 32.41 0.70
C GLY A 233 -17.36 31.18 1.48
N PRO A 234 -16.66 30.04 1.44
CA PRO A 234 -17.04 28.85 2.20
C PRO A 234 -16.82 29.05 3.72
N ASP A 235 -17.37 28.15 4.52
CA ASP A 235 -16.94 27.98 5.91
C ASP A 235 -15.68 27.07 5.97
N VAL A 236 -15.64 26.05 5.10
CA VAL A 236 -14.56 25.06 5.03
C VAL A 236 -14.08 24.91 3.59
N ILE A 237 -12.77 24.97 3.38
CA ILE A 237 -12.12 24.56 2.12
C ILE A 237 -11.60 23.15 2.32
N ILE A 238 -12.10 22.22 1.51
CA ILE A 238 -11.77 20.80 1.57
C ILE A 238 -10.80 20.46 0.44
N PHE A 239 -9.59 20.09 0.82
CA PHE A 239 -8.54 19.63 -0.09
C PHE A 239 -8.63 18.10 -0.24
N LEU A 240 -8.83 17.63 -1.47
CA LEU A 240 -8.94 16.22 -1.81
C LEU A 240 -7.69 15.71 -2.54
N LEU A 241 -6.57 16.37 -2.29
CA LEU A 241 -5.27 16.12 -2.93
C LEU A 241 -4.47 15.08 -2.13
N ALA A 242 -3.36 14.63 -2.69
CA ALA A 242 -2.40 13.74 -2.02
C ALA A 242 -0.96 14.01 -2.50
N GLY A 243 0.04 13.53 -1.75
CA GLY A 243 1.45 13.64 -2.11
C GLY A 243 1.91 15.06 -2.36
N GLN A 244 2.75 15.27 -3.39
CA GLN A 244 3.36 16.59 -3.66
C GLN A 244 2.32 17.67 -4.01
N ASP A 245 1.18 17.32 -4.62
CA ASP A 245 0.12 18.28 -4.93
C ASP A 245 -0.50 18.87 -3.66
N MET A 246 -0.71 18.05 -2.63
CA MET A 246 -1.19 18.51 -1.32
C MET A 246 -0.18 19.45 -0.65
N VAL A 247 1.12 19.12 -0.71
CA VAL A 247 2.20 19.99 -0.19
C VAL A 247 2.16 21.35 -0.87
N ASN A 248 2.07 21.38 -2.20
CA ASN A 248 2.04 22.62 -2.97
C ASN A 248 0.79 23.46 -2.66
N ALA A 249 -0.38 22.82 -2.61
CA ALA A 249 -1.64 23.49 -2.36
C ALA A 249 -1.71 24.10 -0.94
N LEU A 250 -1.30 23.37 0.10
CA LEU A 250 -1.34 23.84 1.48
C LEU A 250 -0.33 24.99 1.71
N LYS A 251 0.88 24.91 1.15
CA LYS A 251 1.84 26.03 1.19
C LYS A 251 1.25 27.31 0.59
N GLN A 252 0.64 27.19 -0.58
CA GLN A 252 0.01 28.33 -1.25
C GLN A 252 -1.23 28.82 -0.51
N ALA A 253 -2.05 27.95 0.05
CA ALA A 253 -3.21 28.34 0.85
C ALA A 253 -2.81 29.23 2.03
N VAL A 254 -1.74 28.90 2.75
CA VAL A 254 -1.19 29.74 3.83
C VAL A 254 -0.60 31.04 3.30
N GLN A 255 0.14 31.01 2.19
CA GLN A 255 0.65 32.22 1.55
C GLN A 255 -0.45 33.20 1.14
N PHE A 256 -1.63 32.69 0.72
CA PHE A 256 -2.82 33.49 0.42
C PHE A 256 -3.62 33.89 1.67
N GLY A 257 -3.22 33.41 2.87
CA GLY A 257 -3.91 33.69 4.15
C GLY A 257 -5.29 33.06 4.27
N LEU A 258 -5.56 31.95 3.54
CA LEU A 258 -6.85 31.29 3.56
C LEU A 258 -7.12 30.60 4.90
N ASP A 259 -6.07 30.09 5.56
CA ASP A 259 -6.09 29.51 6.90
C ASP A 259 -6.63 30.44 8.00
N LYS A 260 -6.47 31.77 7.79
CA LYS A 260 -6.95 32.80 8.73
C LYS A 260 -8.43 33.17 8.53
N ARG A 261 -9.04 32.70 7.45
CA ARG A 261 -10.39 33.09 7.05
C ARG A 261 -11.35 31.92 6.95
N PHE A 262 -10.84 30.75 6.62
CA PHE A 262 -11.61 29.54 6.37
C PHE A 262 -10.99 28.38 7.13
N HIS A 263 -11.81 27.43 7.54
CA HIS A 263 -11.26 26.18 8.06
C HIS A 263 -10.72 25.33 6.92
N ILE A 264 -9.49 24.81 7.07
CA ILE A 264 -8.84 23.91 6.10
C ILE A 264 -9.09 22.48 6.55
N ALA A 265 -9.53 21.62 5.65
CA ALA A 265 -9.81 20.23 5.95
C ALA A 265 -9.65 19.33 4.72
N GLY A 266 -9.77 18.04 4.93
CA GLY A 266 -9.87 17.03 3.89
C GLY A 266 -10.17 15.66 4.47
N ALA A 267 -10.21 14.66 3.61
CA ALA A 267 -10.32 13.27 4.03
C ALA A 267 -8.95 12.75 4.44
N GLN A 268 -8.13 12.39 3.47
CA GLN A 268 -6.83 11.80 3.70
C GLN A 268 -5.76 12.85 4.02
N GLN A 269 -4.91 12.55 5.01
CA GLN A 269 -3.64 13.24 5.20
C GLN A 269 -2.54 12.22 5.44
N GLU A 270 -1.36 12.56 4.98
CA GLU A 270 -0.18 11.72 5.02
C GLU A 270 0.93 12.40 5.81
N LEU A 271 1.68 11.61 6.59
CA LEU A 271 2.80 12.15 7.36
C LEU A 271 3.87 12.71 6.43
N GLU A 272 4.09 12.09 5.28
CA GLU A 272 4.99 12.56 4.21
C GLU A 272 4.64 13.99 3.76
N VAL A 273 3.36 14.28 3.65
CA VAL A 273 2.89 15.63 3.30
C VAL A 273 3.22 16.61 4.42
N LEU A 274 2.90 16.26 5.68
CA LEU A 274 3.18 17.12 6.84
C LEU A 274 4.68 17.36 7.04
N GLU A 275 5.53 16.36 6.80
CA GLU A 275 6.98 16.49 6.82
C GLU A 275 7.49 17.47 5.74
N GLY A 276 6.86 17.45 4.56
CA GLY A 276 7.16 18.33 3.44
C GLY A 276 6.71 19.80 3.62
N LEU A 277 5.90 20.08 4.67
CA LEU A 277 5.36 21.40 4.97
C LEU A 277 6.21 22.16 6.01
N PRO A 278 6.36 23.47 5.88
CA PRO A 278 6.86 24.30 6.98
C PRO A 278 5.83 24.27 8.14
N PRO A 279 6.27 24.50 9.39
CA PRO A 279 5.41 24.36 10.57
C PRO A 279 4.08 25.10 10.47
N GLU A 280 4.11 26.34 9.98
CA GLU A 280 2.92 27.20 9.84
C GLU A 280 1.89 26.69 8.82
N ALA A 281 2.28 25.77 7.93
CA ALA A 281 1.38 25.17 6.94
C ALA A 281 0.87 23.78 7.37
N ARG A 282 1.26 23.28 8.53
CA ARG A 282 0.73 22.04 9.16
C ARG A 282 -0.58 22.34 9.87
N ILE A 283 -1.63 22.49 9.12
CA ILE A 283 -2.94 23.00 9.57
C ILE A 283 -4.07 22.07 9.13
N GLY A 284 -5.24 22.23 9.72
CA GLY A 284 -6.48 21.62 9.27
C GLY A 284 -6.87 20.34 9.98
N THR A 285 -8.09 19.88 9.66
CA THR A 285 -8.69 18.65 10.20
C THR A 285 -8.69 17.56 9.14
N TRP A 286 -8.20 16.38 9.48
CA TRP A 286 -7.87 15.32 8.53
C TRP A 286 -8.20 13.92 9.06
N VAL A 287 -8.09 12.93 8.18
CA VAL A 287 -8.09 11.50 8.51
C VAL A 287 -6.71 10.93 8.22
N PHE A 288 -6.13 10.24 9.18
CA PHE A 288 -4.99 9.35 8.99
C PHE A 288 -5.46 7.91 8.97
N GLU A 289 -4.89 7.10 8.11
CA GLU A 289 -5.24 5.68 7.98
C GLU A 289 -4.45 4.80 8.93
N TRP A 290 -3.29 5.25 9.34
CA TRP A 290 -2.46 4.68 10.39
C TRP A 290 -1.52 5.77 10.92
N TYR A 291 -1.30 5.78 12.24
CA TYR A 291 -0.40 6.76 12.87
C TYR A 291 0.58 6.06 13.79
N TRP A 292 1.84 6.46 13.74
CA TRP A 292 2.93 5.77 14.43
C TRP A 292 2.91 5.91 15.95
N LEU A 293 2.35 7.00 16.49
CA LEU A 293 2.31 7.26 17.92
C LEU A 293 1.04 6.65 18.55
N GLN A 294 1.11 5.35 18.84
CA GLN A 294 0.03 4.58 19.44
C GLN A 294 0.57 3.75 20.62
N PRO A 295 0.85 4.38 21.77
CA PRO A 295 1.48 3.70 22.90
C PRO A 295 0.61 2.61 23.54
N ASP A 296 -0.69 2.64 23.31
CA ASP A 296 -1.69 1.70 23.80
C ASP A 296 -1.98 0.52 22.86
N VAL A 297 -1.37 0.52 21.65
CA VAL A 297 -1.54 -0.57 20.67
C VAL A 297 -0.33 -1.50 20.72
N PRO A 298 -0.54 -2.80 21.00
CA PRO A 298 0.55 -3.78 21.03
C PRO A 298 1.31 -3.84 19.72
N HIS A 299 2.62 -4.11 19.80
CA HIS A 299 3.55 -4.31 18.66
C HIS A 299 3.82 -3.08 17.78
N VAL A 300 3.12 -1.95 17.97
CA VAL A 300 3.39 -0.72 17.22
C VAL A 300 4.80 -0.20 17.52
N LYS A 301 5.23 -0.24 18.78
CA LYS A 301 6.57 0.22 19.18
C LYS A 301 7.69 -0.56 18.49
N GLU A 302 7.53 -1.86 18.37
CA GLU A 302 8.48 -2.76 17.69
C GLU A 302 8.52 -2.45 16.19
N PHE A 303 7.36 -2.31 15.55
CA PHE A 303 7.26 -1.94 14.13
C PHE A 303 7.90 -0.58 13.85
N VAL A 304 7.65 0.43 14.71
CA VAL A 304 8.30 1.75 14.61
C VAL A 304 9.82 1.62 14.71
N ALA A 305 10.32 0.81 15.65
CA ALA A 305 11.75 0.58 15.81
C ALA A 305 12.36 -0.12 14.58
N ASP A 306 11.66 -1.06 13.99
CA ASP A 306 12.14 -1.79 12.81
C ASP A 306 12.14 -0.91 11.56
N ILE A 307 11.10 -0.11 11.32
CA ILE A 307 11.10 0.86 10.22
C ILE A 307 12.21 1.91 10.40
N ARG A 308 12.42 2.45 11.61
CA ARG A 308 13.52 3.42 11.86
C ARG A 308 14.89 2.86 11.44
N LYS A 309 15.14 1.57 11.64
CA LYS A 309 16.42 0.94 11.23
C LYS A 309 16.65 0.96 9.72
N VAL A 310 15.60 0.80 8.94
CA VAL A 310 15.67 0.69 7.47
C VAL A 310 15.30 1.98 6.74
N ASN A 311 14.70 2.96 7.44
CA ASN A 311 14.21 4.23 6.88
C ASN A 311 15.01 5.45 7.38
N GLY A 312 16.33 5.32 7.55
CA GLY A 312 17.20 6.45 7.90
C GLY A 312 16.89 7.10 9.27
N GLY A 313 16.26 6.36 10.20
CA GLY A 313 15.89 6.84 11.53
C GLY A 313 14.50 7.46 11.62
N LYS A 314 13.81 7.67 10.49
CA LYS A 314 12.44 8.22 10.43
C LYS A 314 11.38 7.23 10.91
N VAL A 315 10.29 7.75 11.47
CA VAL A 315 9.11 6.96 11.86
C VAL A 315 8.38 6.40 10.64
N PRO A 316 7.65 5.28 10.81
CA PRO A 316 6.77 4.79 9.76
C PRO A 316 5.57 5.72 9.52
N THR A 317 5.09 5.71 8.29
CA THR A 317 3.86 6.35 7.84
C THR A 317 2.80 5.28 7.55
N ALA A 318 1.57 5.67 7.22
CA ALA A 318 0.53 4.76 6.76
C ALA A 318 0.99 3.93 5.54
N ARG A 319 1.81 4.53 4.66
CA ARG A 319 2.33 3.85 3.46
C ARG A 319 3.24 2.68 3.79
N HIS A 320 4.12 2.81 4.78
CA HIS A 320 4.91 1.68 5.28
C HIS A 320 4.01 0.55 5.81
N TRP A 321 2.97 0.92 6.55
CA TRP A 321 2.00 -0.04 7.09
C TRP A 321 1.22 -0.75 5.97
N PHE A 322 0.80 -0.06 4.89
CA PHE A 322 0.11 -0.68 3.76
C PHE A 322 0.96 -1.76 3.10
N GLY A 323 2.19 -1.44 2.74
CA GLY A 323 3.11 -2.40 2.13
C GLY A 323 3.40 -3.60 3.05
N TYR A 324 3.63 -3.33 4.33
CA TYR A 324 3.87 -4.34 5.35
C TYR A 324 2.70 -5.32 5.49
N VAL A 325 1.49 -4.80 5.67
CA VAL A 325 0.27 -5.62 5.82
C VAL A 325 -0.04 -6.39 4.55
N ALA A 326 0.10 -5.78 3.37
CA ALA A 326 -0.16 -6.45 2.10
C ALA A 326 0.72 -7.69 1.90
N ALA A 327 2.02 -7.57 2.15
CA ALA A 327 2.94 -8.69 2.04
C ALA A 327 2.65 -9.78 3.10
N TRP A 328 2.42 -9.40 4.35
CA TRP A 328 2.07 -10.35 5.41
C TRP A 328 0.74 -11.05 5.16
N THR A 329 -0.28 -10.37 4.64
CA THR A 329 -1.57 -10.97 4.27
C THR A 329 -1.37 -12.17 3.35
N CYS A 330 -0.59 -11.98 2.26
CA CYS A 330 -0.29 -13.06 1.32
C CYS A 330 0.46 -14.22 1.99
N ALA A 331 1.44 -13.93 2.82
CA ALA A 331 2.25 -14.95 3.48
C ALA A 331 1.47 -15.75 4.51
N LEU A 332 0.66 -15.08 5.33
CA LEU A 332 -0.16 -15.71 6.36
C LEU A 332 -1.17 -16.67 5.74
N VAL A 333 -1.95 -16.21 4.75
CA VAL A 333 -2.97 -17.04 4.13
C VAL A 333 -2.36 -18.22 3.37
N ALA A 334 -1.22 -18.03 2.67
CA ALA A 334 -0.53 -19.09 1.96
C ALA A 334 -0.01 -20.18 2.91
N ASN A 335 0.58 -19.79 4.04
CA ASN A 335 1.08 -20.72 5.05
C ASN A 335 -0.05 -21.46 5.76
N GLU A 336 -1.16 -20.78 6.07
CA GLU A 336 -2.34 -21.41 6.70
C GLU A 336 -2.99 -22.42 5.75
N GLN A 337 -3.22 -22.03 4.51
CA GLN A 337 -3.87 -22.88 3.50
C GLN A 337 -2.93 -23.90 2.83
N LYS A 338 -1.64 -23.82 3.10
CA LYS A 338 -0.58 -24.69 2.53
C LYS A 338 -0.61 -24.75 1.01
N THR A 339 -0.88 -23.63 0.35
CA THR A 339 -1.02 -23.53 -1.11
C THR A 339 -0.66 -22.13 -1.61
N LEU A 340 -0.37 -22.02 -2.93
CA LEU A 340 -0.29 -20.77 -3.67
C LEU A 340 -1.42 -20.67 -4.71
N ASP A 341 -2.41 -21.55 -4.66
CA ASP A 341 -3.58 -21.47 -5.56
C ASP A 341 -4.39 -20.20 -5.27
N PRO A 342 -4.49 -19.27 -6.22
CA PRO A 342 -5.08 -17.97 -5.96
C PRO A 342 -6.56 -18.01 -5.60
N VAL A 343 -7.31 -19.00 -6.11
CA VAL A 343 -8.74 -19.13 -5.78
C VAL A 343 -8.93 -19.60 -4.34
N LYS A 344 -8.12 -20.57 -3.90
CA LYS A 344 -8.17 -21.04 -2.51
C LYS A 344 -7.74 -19.95 -1.54
N LEU A 345 -6.69 -19.19 -1.89
CA LEU A 345 -6.22 -18.08 -1.07
C LEU A 345 -7.27 -16.97 -0.96
N ALA A 346 -7.87 -16.57 -2.09
CA ALA A 346 -8.90 -15.54 -2.09
C ALA A 346 -10.13 -15.96 -1.24
N LYS A 347 -10.59 -17.23 -1.35
CA LYS A 347 -11.66 -17.73 -0.50
C LYS A 347 -11.30 -17.75 0.99
N ALA A 348 -10.05 -18.07 1.32
CA ALA A 348 -9.59 -18.10 2.70
C ALA A 348 -9.41 -16.68 3.29
N LEU A 349 -9.17 -15.68 2.44
CA LEU A 349 -9.09 -14.28 2.87
C LEU A 349 -10.46 -13.67 3.19
N GLU A 350 -11.57 -14.25 2.73
CA GLU A 350 -12.90 -13.78 3.12
C GLU A 350 -13.11 -13.94 4.64
N ASN A 351 -13.33 -12.81 5.33
CA ASN A 351 -13.40 -12.69 6.79
C ASN A 351 -12.08 -13.02 7.52
N PHE A 352 -10.94 -13.10 6.81
CA PHE A 352 -9.64 -13.34 7.42
C PHE A 352 -9.27 -12.20 8.36
N LYS A 353 -9.05 -12.53 9.63
CA LYS A 353 -8.65 -11.60 10.66
C LYS A 353 -7.13 -11.55 10.75
N LEU A 354 -6.56 -10.37 10.62
CA LEU A 354 -5.14 -10.16 10.80
C LEU A 354 -4.77 -10.33 12.29
N PRO A 355 -3.67 -11.03 12.60
CA PRO A 355 -3.17 -11.09 13.97
C PRO A 355 -2.69 -9.70 14.43
N PRO A 356 -2.79 -9.38 15.75
CA PRO A 356 -2.48 -8.06 16.27
C PRO A 356 -1.07 -7.54 15.93
N GLU A 357 -0.08 -8.44 15.87
CA GLU A 357 1.31 -8.13 15.53
C GLU A 357 1.51 -7.72 14.06
N ILE A 358 0.52 -7.95 13.21
CA ILE A 358 0.52 -7.53 11.80
C ILE A 358 -0.48 -6.40 11.58
N ALA A 359 -1.65 -6.49 12.20
CA ALA A 359 -2.68 -5.46 12.10
C ALA A 359 -2.20 -4.11 12.64
N LEU A 360 -1.49 -4.09 13.78
CA LEU A 360 -0.97 -2.87 14.43
C LEU A 360 -2.05 -1.80 14.62
N MET A 361 -3.25 -2.24 14.99
CA MET A 361 -4.47 -1.45 15.12
C MET A 361 -5.13 -1.68 16.48
N PRO A 362 -5.85 -0.70 17.04
CA PRO A 362 -6.50 -0.82 18.33
C PRO A 362 -7.74 -1.72 18.33
N TYR A 363 -8.31 -2.00 17.15
CA TYR A 363 -9.49 -2.84 16.99
C TYR A 363 -9.23 -3.99 16.02
N ASP A 364 -10.13 -4.98 16.06
CA ASP A 364 -10.11 -6.11 15.12
C ASP A 364 -10.07 -5.63 13.67
N THR A 365 -9.07 -6.10 12.95
CA THR A 365 -8.82 -5.76 11.55
C THR A 365 -8.95 -7.02 10.70
N PHE A 366 -9.87 -7.02 9.74
CA PHE A 366 -10.18 -8.18 8.92
C PHE A 366 -10.64 -7.79 7.52
N TYR A 367 -10.47 -8.69 6.56
CA TYR A 367 -11.02 -8.52 5.22
C TYR A 367 -12.50 -8.90 5.18
N ARG A 368 -13.37 -8.02 4.75
CA ARG A 368 -14.79 -8.26 4.64
C ARG A 368 -15.10 -9.12 3.42
N ALA A 369 -15.82 -10.24 3.58
CA ALA A 369 -16.08 -11.21 2.52
C ALA A 369 -16.85 -10.65 1.31
N GLY A 370 -17.76 -9.69 1.54
CA GLY A 370 -18.67 -9.24 0.48
C GLY A 370 -18.04 -8.34 -0.57
N ASP A 371 -16.88 -7.73 -0.28
CA ASP A 371 -16.20 -6.78 -1.18
C ASP A 371 -14.67 -6.78 -1.03
N HIS A 372 -14.11 -7.65 -0.23
CA HIS A 372 -12.67 -7.83 -0.01
C HIS A 372 -11.94 -6.58 0.53
N GLN A 373 -12.68 -5.67 1.17
CA GLN A 373 -12.13 -4.49 1.83
C GLN A 373 -11.63 -4.86 3.23
N LEU A 374 -10.38 -4.47 3.55
CA LEU A 374 -9.89 -4.50 4.93
C LEU A 374 -10.69 -3.49 5.77
N MET A 375 -11.01 -3.85 7.01
CA MET A 375 -11.70 -3.00 7.98
C MET A 375 -10.72 -2.51 9.05
N PRO A 376 -9.85 -1.53 8.76
CA PRO A 376 -8.90 -0.99 9.73
C PRO A 376 -9.54 0.10 10.60
N THR A 377 -8.76 0.71 11.48
CA THR A 377 -9.14 1.92 12.21
C THR A 377 -8.78 3.16 11.43
N LEU A 378 -9.61 4.19 11.46
CA LEU A 378 -9.32 5.53 10.95
C LEU A 378 -9.07 6.48 12.13
N TYR A 379 -8.15 7.41 11.95
CA TYR A 379 -7.74 8.37 12.98
C TYR A 379 -8.13 9.78 12.52
N VAL A 380 -9.16 10.37 13.15
CA VAL A 380 -9.59 11.73 12.85
C VAL A 380 -8.91 12.69 13.82
N GLY A 381 -8.42 13.81 13.32
CA GLY A 381 -7.72 14.78 14.16
C GLY A 381 -7.23 16.00 13.39
N ASN A 382 -6.27 16.68 13.98
CA ASN A 382 -5.75 17.93 13.45
C ASN A 382 -4.25 17.84 13.22
N ALA A 383 -3.78 18.38 12.08
CA ALA A 383 -2.37 18.63 11.89
C ALA A 383 -1.89 19.67 12.92
N ILE A 384 -0.66 19.48 13.41
CA ILE A 384 -0.02 20.34 14.42
C ILE A 384 1.41 20.71 13.95
N GLU A 385 1.91 21.82 14.40
CA GLU A 385 3.28 22.24 14.07
C GLU A 385 4.29 21.17 14.49
N LYS A 386 4.20 20.71 15.74
CA LYS A 386 4.91 19.56 16.32
C LYS A 386 4.27 19.15 17.64
N GLY A 387 4.36 17.88 18.00
CA GLY A 387 4.01 17.36 19.31
C GLY A 387 5.20 17.29 20.27
N SER A 388 5.17 16.28 21.17
CA SER A 388 6.27 15.99 22.08
C SER A 388 7.52 15.42 21.40
N ASP A 389 7.35 14.71 20.30
CA ASP A 389 8.38 14.25 19.40
C ASP A 389 8.39 15.15 18.15
N PRO A 390 9.57 15.49 17.56
CA PRO A 390 9.64 16.29 16.34
C PRO A 390 8.89 15.71 15.13
N GLU A 391 8.69 14.39 15.08
CA GLU A 391 7.94 13.68 14.04
C GLU A 391 6.45 13.48 14.39
N ASP A 392 6.00 13.92 15.58
CA ASP A 392 4.60 13.95 15.99
C ASP A 392 3.91 15.21 15.44
N LEU A 393 3.33 15.08 14.25
CA LEU A 393 2.77 16.17 13.46
C LEU A 393 1.24 16.11 13.37
N PHE A 394 0.61 15.19 14.11
CA PHE A 394 -0.84 15.00 14.05
C PHE A 394 -1.40 14.65 15.42
N LYS A 395 -2.35 15.44 15.88
CA LYS A 395 -3.09 15.18 17.12
C LYS A 395 -4.35 14.37 16.78
N VAL A 396 -4.36 13.12 17.19
CA VAL A 396 -5.55 12.26 17.06
C VAL A 396 -6.60 12.69 18.11
N ASP A 397 -7.79 13.06 17.64
CA ASP A 397 -8.94 13.41 18.48
C ASP A 397 -9.92 12.23 18.60
N GLU A 398 -10.04 11.39 17.56
CA GLU A 398 -10.99 10.28 17.50
C GLU A 398 -10.41 9.08 16.73
N ARG A 399 -10.76 7.86 17.16
CA ARG A 399 -10.50 6.60 16.46
C ARG A 399 -11.83 6.00 16.01
N VAL A 400 -12.02 5.90 14.71
CA VAL A 400 -13.25 5.36 14.09
C VAL A 400 -12.97 3.94 13.61
N LYS A 401 -13.86 3.00 13.97
CA LYS A 401 -13.74 1.63 13.44
C LYS A 401 -14.08 1.60 11.95
N GLY A 402 -13.31 0.87 11.15
CA GLY A 402 -13.58 0.75 9.73
C GLY A 402 -14.98 0.26 9.40
N VAL A 403 -15.52 -0.66 10.19
CA VAL A 403 -16.91 -1.16 10.04
C VAL A 403 -17.98 -0.08 10.24
N ASP A 404 -17.72 0.92 11.07
CA ASP A 404 -18.66 2.03 11.33
C ASP A 404 -18.56 3.12 10.26
N ALA A 405 -17.43 3.22 9.58
CA ALA A 405 -17.17 4.17 8.50
C ALA A 405 -17.53 3.64 7.10
N ALA A 406 -17.46 2.32 6.90
CA ALA A 406 -17.68 1.68 5.61
C ALA A 406 -19.15 1.71 5.18
N LEU A 407 -19.39 1.78 3.86
CA LEU A 407 -20.71 1.51 3.30
C LEU A 407 -21.12 0.05 3.59
N PRO A 408 -22.42 -0.22 3.79
CA PRO A 408 -22.93 -1.59 3.71
C PRO A 408 -22.55 -2.24 2.37
N VAL A 409 -22.19 -3.53 2.38
CA VAL A 409 -21.80 -4.25 1.14
C VAL A 409 -22.81 -4.09 0.01
N ALA A 410 -24.11 -4.11 0.32
CA ALA A 410 -25.17 -3.92 -0.67
C ALA A 410 -25.14 -2.56 -1.40
N GLU A 411 -24.48 -1.57 -0.81
CA GLU A 411 -24.37 -0.20 -1.34
C GLU A 411 -23.04 0.05 -2.07
N THR A 412 -22.05 -0.86 -1.95
CA THR A 412 -20.75 -0.72 -2.63
C THR A 412 -20.82 -0.94 -4.13
N GLY A 413 -21.85 -1.63 -4.62
CA GLY A 413 -21.95 -2.06 -6.01
C GLY A 413 -21.10 -3.27 -6.37
N CYS A 414 -20.35 -3.84 -5.44
CA CYS A 414 -19.50 -5.01 -5.68
C CYS A 414 -20.36 -6.25 -5.98
N ARG A 415 -19.95 -7.01 -7.01
CA ARG A 415 -20.53 -8.30 -7.40
C ARG A 415 -19.41 -9.25 -7.76
N LEU A 416 -18.94 -10.01 -6.77
CA LEU A 416 -17.86 -10.97 -6.97
C LEU A 416 -18.30 -12.10 -7.91
N SER A 417 -17.55 -12.29 -8.99
CA SER A 417 -17.72 -13.42 -9.92
C SER A 417 -16.51 -14.34 -9.80
N TRP A 418 -16.71 -15.51 -9.22
CA TRP A 418 -15.68 -16.50 -9.00
C TRP A 418 -15.40 -17.34 -10.25
N PRO A 419 -14.13 -17.72 -10.52
CA PRO A 419 -13.83 -18.68 -11.57
C PRO A 419 -14.47 -20.05 -11.27
N ALA A 420 -14.87 -20.72 -12.36
CA ALA A 420 -15.50 -22.04 -12.27
C ALA A 420 -14.54 -23.14 -11.76
#